data_85a5bed2d923335752b2459de6c4551a
#
_entry.id   85a5bed2d923335752b2459de6c4551a
#
_cell.length_a   1.000
_cell.length_b   1.000
_cell.length_c   1.000
_cell.angle_alpha   90.00
_cell.angle_beta   90.00
_cell.angle_gamma   90.00
#
_symmetry.space_group_name_H-M   'P 1'
#
loop_
_entity.id
_entity.type
_entity.pdbx_description
1 polymer ?
#
loop_
_entity_poly.entity_id
_entity_poly.type
_entity_poly.pdbx_seq_one_letter_code
_entity_poly.pdbx_strand_id
1 'polypeptide(L)'
;MLQSPFGSVDKRVMDIFVVLNAIHIDGHAFDPLFSDGDTALSRTVRKALSLAPGGRCFLFLPVCYVDVASRHLRKKGLNAVVFVQRQQWDTDAFLQALDEAASSLPSPAEGALQLFYHLYADAPLFDESLALRMLHNHEHYYATYSFADGYPRFFAPEIVSVSAIGQIRELYRSSHSSGKDVPLSDSILFDLIQKDINAFDIETEIAPDDLRLLRVDLVARGKERTLLLKHIIDAGGEVDPIPEILVRQPALLRTVPAFIYIQIHSACPQRCSWCPYPKAPSKAIDRNESMSPEALASILDQVVELSEEAVIGLSLWGEPALHPDIQTMVGKVISRPGLSAMIETSGVGWNLSVLDAIAALETATERIEWIVSLDAFEVDSYRRFRGEGMEEALATVRALAERFPGHVRVQAVRTKENEAELEQFYRFWKKQNVEVIIQKYDNFAGALEERKVTDLSPVVRFPCWHLKRDLHIFLDGSVPLCKEIIPGSESIDQGTLLGNVFEEPLKDIWKRGEERYLAHIRQEWGYPCEGCDEYYTFNF
;
A
#
# COMPACT_ATOMS: atom_id res chain seq x y z
N MET A 1 -35.33 25.94 -38.59
CA MET A 1 -35.42 26.37 -37.19
C MET A 1 -36.25 25.32 -36.46
N LEU A 2 -35.62 24.33 -35.89
CA LEU A 2 -36.24 23.37 -34.97
C LEU A 2 -35.78 23.77 -33.57
N GLN A 3 -36.68 24.32 -32.77
CA GLN A 3 -36.46 24.60 -31.37
C GLN A 3 -36.26 23.28 -30.62
N SER A 4 -35.18 23.18 -29.85
CA SER A 4 -34.90 22.08 -28.94
C SER A 4 -36.04 21.97 -27.91
N PRO A 5 -36.57 20.77 -27.63
CA PRO A 5 -37.63 20.59 -26.65
C PRO A 5 -37.13 20.48 -25.22
N PHE A 6 -35.84 20.69 -24.96
CA PHE A 6 -35.31 20.71 -23.61
C PHE A 6 -35.30 22.13 -23.07
N GLY A 7 -36.24 22.40 -22.18
CA GLY A 7 -36.30 23.63 -21.41
C GLY A 7 -34.97 23.90 -20.71
N SER A 8 -34.70 25.19 -20.42
CA SER A 8 -33.59 25.65 -19.63
C SER A 8 -33.54 24.83 -18.32
N VAL A 9 -32.52 24.00 -18.17
CA VAL A 9 -32.22 23.37 -16.87
C VAL A 9 -31.90 24.53 -15.93
N ASP A 10 -32.80 24.81 -14.98
CA ASP A 10 -32.53 25.75 -13.90
C ASP A 10 -31.21 25.32 -13.24
N LYS A 11 -30.19 26.20 -13.30
CA LYS A 11 -28.94 25.98 -12.58
C LYS A 11 -29.26 25.88 -11.08
N ARG A 12 -29.23 24.69 -10.53
CA ARG A 12 -29.38 24.51 -9.08
C ARG A 12 -28.29 25.29 -8.37
N VAL A 13 -28.67 25.95 -7.30
CA VAL A 13 -27.70 26.59 -6.43
C VAL A 13 -26.94 25.46 -5.70
N MET A 14 -25.62 25.41 -5.84
CA MET A 14 -24.76 24.46 -5.14
C MET A 14 -24.05 25.18 -3.99
N ASP A 15 -24.11 24.58 -2.83
CA ASP A 15 -23.30 24.98 -1.67
C ASP A 15 -22.18 23.96 -1.50
N ILE A 16 -20.95 24.38 -1.85
CA ILE A 16 -19.79 23.49 -1.94
C ILE A 16 -18.78 23.84 -0.85
N PHE A 17 -18.31 22.84 -0.15
CA PHE A 17 -17.15 22.97 0.74
C PHE A 17 -16.09 21.92 0.44
N VAL A 18 -14.92 22.06 1.05
CA VAL A 18 -13.81 21.12 0.86
C VAL A 18 -13.42 20.50 2.19
N VAL A 19 -13.22 19.20 2.19
CA VAL A 19 -12.60 18.44 3.27
C VAL A 19 -11.21 17.99 2.82
N LEU A 20 -10.19 18.52 3.46
CA LEU A 20 -8.81 18.11 3.29
C LEU A 20 -8.43 17.12 4.38
N ASN A 21 -8.23 15.88 3.98
CA ASN A 21 -7.78 14.81 4.86
C ASN A 21 -6.27 14.89 5.05
N ALA A 22 -5.85 15.26 6.25
CA ALA A 22 -4.45 15.33 6.68
C ALA A 22 -4.17 14.35 7.84
N ILE A 23 -4.97 13.29 7.97
CA ILE A 23 -4.88 12.37 9.10
C ILE A 23 -3.57 11.60 9.09
N HIS A 24 -3.07 11.25 7.91
CA HIS A 24 -1.79 10.56 7.70
C HIS A 24 -0.65 11.50 7.27
N ILE A 25 -0.80 12.82 7.48
CA ILE A 25 0.23 13.78 7.14
C ILE A 25 1.51 13.55 7.95
N ASP A 26 2.66 13.75 7.34
CA ASP A 26 3.96 13.69 7.99
C ASP A 26 4.81 14.96 7.73
N GLY A 27 6.08 14.93 8.14
CA GLY A 27 7.00 16.06 7.98
C GLY A 27 7.22 16.49 6.53
N HIS A 28 7.18 15.57 5.59
CA HIS A 28 7.43 15.83 4.16
C HIS A 28 6.40 16.76 3.52
N ALA A 29 5.17 16.80 4.04
CA ALA A 29 4.14 17.71 3.55
C ALA A 29 4.46 19.20 3.79
N PHE A 30 5.40 19.49 4.70
CA PHE A 30 5.82 20.85 5.07
C PHE A 30 7.16 21.26 4.45
N ASP A 31 7.86 20.35 3.78
CA ASP A 31 9.14 20.63 3.13
C ASP A 31 8.92 21.35 1.80
N PRO A 32 9.85 22.25 1.41
CA PRO A 32 9.80 22.88 0.09
C PRO A 32 9.85 21.83 -1.03
N LEU A 33 8.82 21.80 -1.85
CA LEU A 33 8.67 20.82 -2.94
C LEU A 33 8.76 21.49 -4.32
N PHE A 34 8.29 22.74 -4.43
CA PHE A 34 8.22 23.49 -5.68
C PHE A 34 9.31 24.57 -5.75
N SER A 35 9.63 25.03 -6.97
CA SER A 35 10.67 26.03 -7.23
C SER A 35 10.40 27.38 -6.56
N ASP A 36 9.12 27.72 -6.32
CA ASP A 36 8.69 28.93 -5.60
C ASP A 36 8.76 28.79 -4.07
N GLY A 37 9.30 27.67 -3.58
CA GLY A 37 9.37 27.34 -2.16
C GLY A 37 8.03 26.93 -1.53
N ASP A 38 7.03 26.63 -2.35
CA ASP A 38 5.76 26.09 -1.86
C ASP A 38 5.93 24.61 -1.45
N THR A 39 5.06 24.16 -0.54
CA THR A 39 5.08 22.81 0.01
C THR A 39 3.86 22.04 -0.48
N ALA A 40 3.84 20.74 -0.28
CA ALA A 40 2.68 19.93 -0.63
C ALA A 40 1.41 20.46 0.04
N LEU A 41 1.44 20.69 1.36
CA LEU A 41 0.29 21.20 2.10
C LEU A 41 -0.18 22.57 1.57
N SER A 42 0.73 23.54 1.42
CA SER A 42 0.32 24.88 0.99
C SER A 42 -0.20 24.92 -0.45
N ARG A 43 0.38 24.13 -1.35
CA ARG A 43 -0.09 24.02 -2.74
C ARG A 43 -1.48 23.37 -2.80
N THR A 44 -1.69 22.29 -2.07
CA THR A 44 -2.98 21.59 -2.00
C THR A 44 -4.07 22.50 -1.44
N VAL A 45 -3.81 23.17 -0.32
CA VAL A 45 -4.78 24.11 0.29
C VAL A 45 -5.15 25.25 -0.67
N ARG A 46 -4.17 25.83 -1.39
CA ARG A 46 -4.43 26.90 -2.36
C ARG A 46 -5.35 26.45 -3.48
N LYS A 47 -5.06 25.28 -4.07
CA LYS A 47 -5.89 24.69 -5.13
C LYS A 47 -7.28 24.29 -4.60
N ALA A 48 -7.38 23.75 -3.40
CA ALA A 48 -8.64 23.38 -2.78
C ALA A 48 -9.56 24.59 -2.53
N LEU A 49 -9.00 25.73 -2.11
CA LEU A 49 -9.75 26.97 -1.94
C LEU A 49 -10.30 27.54 -3.27
N SER A 50 -9.65 27.24 -4.40
CA SER A 50 -10.15 27.63 -5.73
C SER A 50 -11.35 26.80 -6.19
N LEU A 51 -11.47 25.54 -5.74
CA LEU A 51 -12.59 24.65 -6.10
C LEU A 51 -13.91 25.07 -5.45
N ALA A 52 -13.88 25.74 -4.31
CA ALA A 52 -15.07 26.22 -3.59
C ALA A 52 -14.97 27.72 -3.27
N PRO A 53 -15.08 28.61 -4.28
CA PRO A 53 -14.99 30.05 -4.08
C PRO A 53 -16.06 30.55 -3.12
N GLY A 54 -15.66 31.13 -1.99
CA GLY A 54 -16.57 31.56 -0.91
C GLY A 54 -17.07 30.45 0.00
N GLY A 55 -16.77 29.19 -0.32
CA GLY A 55 -17.02 28.01 0.51
C GLY A 55 -16.03 27.88 1.66
N ARG A 56 -16.32 26.94 2.56
CA ARG A 56 -15.41 26.61 3.68
C ARG A 56 -14.47 25.48 3.29
N CYS A 57 -13.23 25.55 3.79
CA CYS A 57 -12.25 24.50 3.68
C CYS A 57 -11.95 23.97 5.08
N PHE A 58 -12.21 22.70 5.31
CA PHE A 58 -11.94 22.00 6.58
C PHE A 58 -10.68 21.16 6.43
N LEU A 59 -9.78 21.26 7.38
CA LEU A 59 -8.56 20.46 7.44
C LEU A 59 -8.63 19.50 8.63
N PHE A 60 -8.76 18.20 8.34
CA PHE A 60 -8.84 17.13 9.34
C PHE A 60 -7.44 16.60 9.63
N LEU A 61 -6.96 16.77 10.86
CA LEU A 61 -5.58 16.40 11.19
C LEU A 61 -5.42 15.97 12.66
N PRO A 62 -4.36 15.23 12.99
CA PRO A 62 -4.01 14.90 14.37
C PRO A 62 -3.61 16.17 15.14
N VAL A 63 -3.93 16.20 16.43
CA VAL A 63 -3.64 17.35 17.33
C VAL A 63 -2.16 17.73 17.29
N CYS A 64 -1.24 16.76 17.17
CA CYS A 64 0.20 17.01 17.15
C CYS A 64 0.66 17.87 15.96
N TYR A 65 -0.08 17.92 14.86
CA TYR A 65 0.26 18.72 13.68
C TYR A 65 -0.43 20.08 13.60
N VAL A 66 -1.40 20.40 14.48
CA VAL A 66 -2.21 21.63 14.39
C VAL A 66 -1.35 22.89 14.44
N ASP A 67 -0.44 22.98 15.41
CA ASP A 67 0.41 24.16 15.58
C ASP A 67 1.37 24.38 14.41
N VAL A 68 1.92 23.29 13.88
CA VAL A 68 2.84 23.34 12.74
C VAL A 68 2.08 23.77 11.49
N ALA A 69 0.96 23.12 11.18
CA ALA A 69 0.11 23.41 10.03
C ALA A 69 -0.43 24.86 10.08
N SER A 70 -0.94 25.29 11.24
CA SER A 70 -1.46 26.65 11.43
C SER A 70 -0.39 27.71 11.19
N ARG A 71 0.80 27.56 11.77
CA ARG A 71 1.92 28.50 11.55
C ARG A 71 2.37 28.49 10.09
N HIS A 72 2.44 27.32 9.48
CA HIS A 72 2.87 27.15 8.10
C HIS A 72 1.89 27.83 7.13
N LEU A 73 0.59 27.54 7.22
CA LEU A 73 -0.44 28.11 6.35
C LEU A 73 -0.56 29.63 6.52
N ARG A 74 -0.46 30.16 7.76
CA ARG A 74 -0.43 31.63 8.00
C ARG A 74 0.73 32.30 7.31
N LYS A 75 1.94 31.72 7.36
CA LYS A 75 3.12 32.27 6.64
C LYS A 75 2.92 32.36 5.13
N LYS A 76 2.10 31.46 4.58
CA LYS A 76 1.75 31.40 3.15
C LYS A 76 0.49 32.25 2.80
N GLY A 77 -0.10 32.93 3.76
CA GLY A 77 -1.32 33.76 3.58
C GLY A 77 -2.60 32.94 3.44
N LEU A 78 -2.59 31.66 3.79
CA LEU A 78 -3.72 30.72 3.66
C LEU A 78 -4.49 30.64 5.00
N ASN A 79 -5.27 31.67 5.31
CA ASN A 79 -5.94 31.82 6.60
C ASN A 79 -7.41 31.33 6.61
N ALA A 80 -7.96 30.97 5.45
CA ALA A 80 -9.37 30.60 5.28
C ALA A 80 -9.64 29.10 5.51
N VAL A 81 -8.89 28.46 6.42
CA VAL A 81 -9.00 27.02 6.70
C VAL A 81 -9.50 26.80 8.13
N VAL A 82 -10.51 25.95 8.29
CA VAL A 82 -11.05 25.53 9.58
C VAL A 82 -10.38 24.21 9.98
N PHE A 83 -9.70 24.21 11.13
CA PHE A 83 -9.03 23.01 11.63
C PHE A 83 -10.01 22.14 12.42
N VAL A 84 -10.10 20.88 12.03
CA VAL A 84 -10.83 19.84 12.75
C VAL A 84 -9.82 18.83 13.28
N GLN A 85 -9.70 18.74 14.59
CA GLN A 85 -8.61 18.00 15.24
C GLN A 85 -9.13 16.88 16.15
N ARG A 86 -8.38 15.78 16.21
CA ARG A 86 -8.62 14.66 17.13
C ARG A 86 -7.27 14.13 17.64
N GLN A 87 -7.27 13.54 18.84
CA GLN A 87 -6.09 12.84 19.38
C GLN A 87 -5.80 11.55 18.60
N GLN A 88 -6.86 10.81 18.31
CA GLN A 88 -6.82 9.61 17.48
C GLN A 88 -7.89 9.73 16.40
N TRP A 89 -7.56 9.19 15.24
CA TRP A 89 -8.44 9.12 14.10
C TRP A 89 -8.65 7.65 13.73
N ASP A 90 -9.89 7.23 13.79
CA ASP A 90 -10.42 6.01 13.23
C ASP A 90 -11.56 6.34 12.26
N THR A 91 -12.18 5.34 11.70
CA THR A 91 -13.28 5.53 10.75
C THR A 91 -14.49 6.22 11.39
N ASP A 92 -14.85 5.92 12.64
CA ASP A 92 -16.00 6.59 13.29
C ASP A 92 -15.71 8.07 13.57
N ALA A 93 -14.51 8.39 14.07
CA ALA A 93 -14.07 9.77 14.31
C ALA A 93 -14.04 10.60 13.00
N PHE A 94 -13.63 9.99 11.88
CA PHE A 94 -13.66 10.64 10.57
C PHE A 94 -15.09 10.92 10.11
N LEU A 95 -15.98 9.94 10.19
CA LEU A 95 -17.39 10.11 9.79
C LEU A 95 -18.14 11.11 10.70
N GLN A 96 -17.83 11.14 12.00
CA GLN A 96 -18.35 12.17 12.92
C GLN A 96 -17.87 13.56 12.53
N ALA A 97 -16.59 13.71 12.20
CA ALA A 97 -16.02 14.99 11.79
C ALA A 97 -16.62 15.51 10.48
N LEU A 98 -16.97 14.63 9.53
CA LEU A 98 -17.71 15.00 8.32
C LEU A 98 -19.10 15.57 8.66
N ASP A 99 -19.81 14.93 9.55
CA ASP A 99 -21.15 15.36 10.01
C ASP A 99 -21.09 16.71 10.77
N GLU A 100 -20.10 16.89 11.63
CA GLU A 100 -19.83 18.16 12.31
C GLU A 100 -19.49 19.28 11.33
N ALA A 101 -18.65 19.02 10.35
CA ALA A 101 -18.27 19.98 9.32
C ALA A 101 -19.51 20.42 8.51
N ALA A 102 -20.30 19.47 8.01
CA ALA A 102 -21.54 19.73 7.29
C ALA A 102 -22.57 20.52 8.16
N SER A 103 -22.75 20.11 9.41
CA SER A 103 -23.69 20.76 10.35
C SER A 103 -23.25 22.18 10.75
N SER A 104 -21.98 22.52 10.63
CA SER A 104 -21.44 23.86 10.92
C SER A 104 -21.73 24.89 9.80
N LEU A 105 -22.21 24.43 8.64
CA LEU A 105 -22.55 25.29 7.52
C LEU A 105 -23.97 25.86 7.69
N PRO A 106 -24.27 27.03 7.07
CA PRO A 106 -25.65 27.51 7.00
C PRO A 106 -26.55 26.47 6.31
N SER A 107 -27.81 26.42 6.71
CA SER A 107 -28.78 25.61 5.98
C SER A 107 -28.81 26.02 4.51
N PRO A 108 -28.75 25.06 3.56
CA PRO A 108 -28.78 25.40 2.15
C PRO A 108 -30.08 26.10 1.78
N ALA A 109 -30.06 26.93 0.75
CA ALA A 109 -31.28 27.52 0.19
C ALA A 109 -32.25 26.41 -0.26
N GLU A 110 -33.56 26.70 -0.31
CA GLU A 110 -34.57 25.72 -0.71
C GLU A 110 -34.24 25.18 -2.13
N GLY A 111 -34.08 23.86 -2.24
CA GLY A 111 -33.71 23.18 -3.47
C GLY A 111 -32.22 23.22 -3.83
N ALA A 112 -31.33 23.82 -3.01
CA ALA A 112 -29.89 23.76 -3.21
C ALA A 112 -29.32 22.41 -2.82
N LEU A 113 -28.32 21.94 -3.61
CA LEU A 113 -27.53 20.77 -3.29
C LEU A 113 -26.34 21.18 -2.43
N GLN A 114 -26.13 20.47 -1.33
CA GLN A 114 -24.94 20.64 -0.50
C GLN A 114 -23.98 19.48 -0.74
N LEU A 115 -22.76 19.80 -1.20
CA LEU A 115 -21.76 18.87 -1.65
C LEU A 115 -20.41 19.17 -0.99
N PHE A 116 -19.54 18.16 -0.90
CA PHE A 116 -18.14 18.42 -0.57
C PHE A 116 -17.17 17.66 -1.47
N TYR A 117 -16.03 18.29 -1.71
CA TYR A 117 -14.85 17.61 -2.22
C TYR A 117 -14.10 16.98 -1.05
N HIS A 118 -13.79 15.70 -1.15
CA HIS A 118 -12.85 15.02 -0.29
C HIS A 118 -11.50 14.89 -1.01
N LEU A 119 -10.47 15.49 -0.44
CA LEU A 119 -9.10 15.54 -0.96
C LEU A 119 -8.11 15.23 0.16
N TYR A 120 -6.90 14.86 -0.21
CA TYR A 120 -5.81 14.65 0.74
C TYR A 120 -4.92 15.90 0.79
N ALA A 121 -4.63 16.38 1.99
CA ALA A 121 -3.95 17.66 2.21
C ALA A 121 -2.49 17.70 1.74
N ASP A 122 -1.89 16.54 1.56
CA ASP A 122 -0.54 16.29 1.08
C ASP A 122 -0.47 15.86 -0.40
N ALA A 123 -1.58 16.03 -1.16
CA ALA A 123 -1.69 15.69 -2.59
C ALA A 123 -1.61 16.95 -3.48
N PRO A 124 -0.42 17.55 -3.69
CA PRO A 124 -0.31 18.86 -4.35
C PRO A 124 -0.57 18.81 -5.86
N LEU A 125 -0.53 17.64 -6.46
CA LEU A 125 -0.65 17.41 -7.89
C LEU A 125 -2.06 16.93 -8.32
N PHE A 126 -3.08 17.04 -7.46
CA PHE A 126 -4.44 16.77 -7.89
C PHE A 126 -4.86 17.72 -9.02
N ASP A 127 -5.70 17.25 -9.95
CA ASP A 127 -6.10 18.00 -11.13
C ASP A 127 -7.40 18.78 -10.89
N GLU A 128 -7.30 20.12 -10.91
CA GLU A 128 -8.45 21.02 -10.71
C GLU A 128 -9.44 20.96 -11.88
N SER A 129 -8.95 20.78 -13.11
CA SER A 129 -9.82 20.68 -14.31
C SER A 129 -10.64 19.40 -14.28
N LEU A 130 -10.01 18.30 -13.85
CA LEU A 130 -10.69 17.02 -13.62
C LEU A 130 -11.73 17.15 -12.50
N ALA A 131 -11.38 17.79 -11.38
CA ALA A 131 -12.30 18.03 -10.27
C ALA A 131 -13.55 18.82 -10.70
N LEU A 132 -13.37 19.87 -11.51
CA LEU A 132 -14.48 20.67 -12.03
C LEU A 132 -15.34 19.88 -13.04
N ARG A 133 -14.75 19.05 -13.89
CA ARG A 133 -15.48 18.17 -14.80
C ARG A 133 -16.29 17.12 -14.04
N MET A 134 -15.69 16.51 -13.02
CA MET A 134 -16.39 15.59 -12.13
C MET A 134 -17.57 16.24 -11.41
N LEU A 135 -17.42 17.49 -10.94
CA LEU A 135 -18.52 18.24 -10.33
C LEU A 135 -19.67 18.46 -11.32
N HIS A 136 -19.34 18.84 -12.54
CA HIS A 136 -20.36 19.02 -13.59
C HIS A 136 -21.14 17.72 -13.84
N ASN A 137 -20.44 16.58 -13.94
CA ASN A 137 -21.07 15.28 -14.13
C ASN A 137 -21.89 14.85 -12.91
N HIS A 138 -21.37 15.07 -11.70
CA HIS A 138 -22.08 14.83 -10.45
C HIS A 138 -23.43 15.55 -10.38
N GLU A 139 -23.46 16.83 -10.76
CA GLU A 139 -24.70 17.62 -10.86
C GLU A 139 -25.62 17.10 -11.99
N HIS A 140 -25.06 16.89 -13.17
CA HIS A 140 -25.82 16.53 -14.38
C HIS A 140 -26.53 15.17 -14.23
N TYR A 141 -25.87 14.19 -13.60
CA TYR A 141 -26.40 12.83 -13.41
C TYR A 141 -27.06 12.62 -12.04
N TYR A 142 -27.19 13.69 -11.22
CA TYR A 142 -27.77 13.63 -9.88
C TYR A 142 -27.07 12.63 -8.95
N ALA A 143 -25.76 12.49 -9.07
CA ALA A 143 -25.00 11.56 -8.27
C ALA A 143 -25.01 11.93 -6.78
N THR A 144 -24.91 10.93 -5.92
CA THR A 144 -24.69 11.11 -4.48
C THR A 144 -23.22 10.90 -4.10
N TYR A 145 -22.49 10.18 -4.96
CA TYR A 145 -21.05 9.97 -4.84
C TYR A 145 -20.40 9.94 -6.23
N SER A 146 -19.26 10.61 -6.37
CA SER A 146 -18.47 10.56 -7.61
C SER A 146 -16.99 10.35 -7.29
N PHE A 147 -16.34 9.52 -8.09
CA PHE A 147 -14.91 9.25 -7.99
C PHE A 147 -14.29 9.07 -9.39
N ALA A 148 -12.96 9.06 -9.45
CA ALA A 148 -12.23 8.82 -10.69
C ALA A 148 -11.54 7.44 -10.67
N ASP A 149 -11.65 6.69 -11.76
CA ASP A 149 -11.04 5.37 -11.92
C ASP A 149 -10.02 5.36 -13.07
N GLY A 150 -8.97 4.57 -12.94
CA GLY A 150 -7.89 4.46 -13.92
C GLY A 150 -6.79 5.52 -13.78
N TYR A 151 -6.98 6.56 -13.01
CA TYR A 151 -5.98 7.59 -12.69
C TYR A 151 -5.00 7.15 -11.60
N PRO A 152 -3.82 7.82 -11.46
CA PRO A 152 -2.98 7.70 -10.27
C PRO A 152 -3.76 8.04 -9.00
N ARG A 153 -3.45 7.37 -7.89
CA ARG A 153 -4.12 7.68 -6.62
C ARG A 153 -3.85 9.12 -6.19
N PHE A 154 -4.84 9.75 -5.58
CA PHE A 154 -4.80 11.15 -5.11
C PHE A 154 -4.71 12.21 -6.23
N PHE A 155 -4.88 11.81 -7.50
CA PHE A 155 -4.92 12.73 -8.63
C PHE A 155 -6.27 13.44 -8.77
N ALA A 156 -7.35 12.82 -8.36
CA ALA A 156 -8.70 13.37 -8.39
C ALA A 156 -9.32 13.41 -6.99
N PRO A 157 -10.29 14.32 -6.73
CA PRO A 157 -11.10 14.28 -5.52
C PRO A 157 -12.14 13.16 -5.59
N GLU A 158 -12.73 12.85 -4.44
CA GLU A 158 -14.08 12.29 -4.37
C GLU A 158 -15.08 13.44 -4.16
N ILE A 159 -16.28 13.33 -4.73
CA ILE A 159 -17.36 14.30 -4.55
C ILE A 159 -18.52 13.58 -3.88
N VAL A 160 -19.01 14.13 -2.77
CA VAL A 160 -20.03 13.49 -1.95
C VAL A 160 -21.15 14.48 -1.66
N SER A 161 -22.39 14.06 -1.86
CA SER A 161 -23.56 14.79 -1.39
C SER A 161 -23.67 14.67 0.13
N VAL A 162 -23.89 15.78 0.84
CA VAL A 162 -24.05 15.80 2.30
C VAL A 162 -25.15 14.84 2.77
N SER A 163 -26.21 14.69 1.99
CA SER A 163 -27.29 13.73 2.27
C SER A 163 -26.82 12.27 2.37
N ALA A 164 -25.70 11.92 1.74
CA ALA A 164 -25.15 10.55 1.79
C ALA A 164 -24.40 10.23 3.09
N ILE A 165 -23.95 11.23 3.87
CA ILE A 165 -23.14 11.02 5.08
C ILE A 165 -23.87 10.11 6.08
N GLY A 166 -25.16 10.33 6.31
CA GLY A 166 -25.96 9.51 7.24
C GLY A 166 -25.98 8.04 6.82
N GLN A 167 -26.14 7.78 5.54
CA GLN A 167 -26.19 6.43 4.97
C GLN A 167 -24.81 5.73 5.05
N ILE A 168 -23.74 6.45 4.74
CA ILE A 168 -22.36 5.95 4.87
C ILE A 168 -22.07 5.55 6.34
N ARG A 169 -22.52 6.36 7.29
CA ARG A 169 -22.39 6.05 8.74
C ARG A 169 -23.18 4.81 9.14
N GLU A 170 -24.36 4.61 8.58
CA GLU A 170 -25.16 3.42 8.85
C GLU A 170 -24.51 2.15 8.29
N LEU A 171 -23.96 2.21 7.07
CA LEU A 171 -23.17 1.13 6.48
C LEU A 171 -21.96 0.76 7.35
N TYR A 172 -21.26 1.75 7.87
CA TYR A 172 -20.16 1.51 8.80
C TYR A 172 -20.63 0.78 10.05
N ARG A 173 -21.68 1.27 10.72
CA ARG A 173 -22.21 0.68 11.95
C ARG A 173 -22.73 -0.74 11.76
N SER A 174 -23.46 -0.99 10.69
CA SER A 174 -24.00 -2.32 10.37
C SER A 174 -22.91 -3.35 10.05
N SER A 175 -21.82 -2.90 9.46
CA SER A 175 -20.67 -3.75 9.10
C SER A 175 -19.72 -4.03 10.27
N HIS A 176 -19.74 -3.21 11.34
CA HIS A 176 -18.78 -3.23 12.44
C HIS A 176 -19.48 -3.27 13.81
N SER A 177 -20.39 -4.22 13.99
CA SER A 177 -21.16 -4.41 15.25
C SER A 177 -20.31 -4.85 16.45
N SER A 178 -19.02 -5.09 16.30
CA SER A 178 -18.13 -5.61 17.35
C SER A 178 -17.45 -4.55 18.22
N GLY A 179 -17.70 -3.25 17.99
CA GLY A 179 -17.13 -2.15 18.80
C GLY A 179 -15.60 -2.03 18.76
N LYS A 180 -14.94 -2.61 17.74
CA LYS A 180 -13.51 -2.43 17.50
C LYS A 180 -13.30 -1.22 16.59
N ASP A 181 -12.36 -0.37 16.97
CA ASP A 181 -11.91 0.73 16.13
C ASP A 181 -11.34 0.18 14.81
N VAL A 182 -11.84 0.69 13.69
CA VAL A 182 -11.33 0.33 12.36
C VAL A 182 -10.37 1.41 11.91
N PRO A 183 -9.11 1.05 11.64
CA PRO A 183 -8.15 2.01 11.12
C PRO A 183 -8.69 2.74 9.88
N LEU A 184 -8.39 4.02 9.78
CA LEU A 184 -8.80 4.82 8.64
C LEU A 184 -7.93 4.48 7.42
N SER A 185 -8.56 3.99 6.35
CA SER A 185 -7.88 3.77 5.07
C SER A 185 -7.85 5.03 4.21
N ASP A 186 -6.90 5.10 3.27
CA ASP A 186 -6.85 6.17 2.27
C ASP A 186 -7.96 6.07 1.19
N SER A 187 -8.85 5.08 1.27
CA SER A 187 -10.01 4.90 0.38
C SER A 187 -11.31 4.76 1.16
N ILE A 188 -11.37 5.28 2.38
CA ILE A 188 -12.42 4.99 3.36
C ILE A 188 -13.85 5.21 2.83
N LEU A 189 -14.09 6.27 2.07
CA LEU A 189 -15.43 6.53 1.53
C LEU A 189 -15.81 5.48 0.50
N PHE A 190 -14.90 5.20 -0.44
CA PHE A 190 -15.10 4.14 -1.44
C PHE A 190 -15.27 2.77 -0.80
N ASP A 191 -14.44 2.41 0.20
CA ASP A 191 -14.47 1.12 0.91
C ASP A 191 -15.80 0.90 1.65
N LEU A 192 -16.44 1.96 2.11
CA LEU A 192 -17.75 1.89 2.74
C LEU A 192 -18.88 1.81 1.71
N ILE A 193 -18.84 2.64 0.69
CA ILE A 193 -19.89 2.73 -0.34
C ILE A 193 -19.97 1.43 -1.15
N GLN A 194 -18.84 0.79 -1.46
CA GLN A 194 -18.84 -0.48 -2.20
C GLN A 194 -19.51 -1.64 -1.46
N LYS A 195 -19.73 -1.55 -0.14
CA LYS A 195 -20.44 -2.59 0.64
C LYS A 195 -21.92 -2.68 0.26
N ASP A 196 -22.51 -1.57 -0.17
CA ASP A 196 -23.85 -1.52 -0.73
C ASP A 196 -23.93 -0.46 -1.85
N ILE A 197 -23.31 -0.78 -2.97
CA ILE A 197 -23.19 0.12 -4.12
C ILE A 197 -24.55 0.54 -4.69
N ASN A 198 -25.57 -0.33 -4.55
CA ASN A 198 -26.92 -0.05 -5.06
C ASN A 198 -27.69 1.00 -4.24
N ALA A 199 -27.18 1.35 -3.07
CA ALA A 199 -27.78 2.34 -2.20
C ALA A 199 -27.40 3.79 -2.58
N PHE A 200 -26.50 3.97 -3.55
CA PHE A 200 -25.97 5.27 -3.98
C PHE A 200 -26.13 5.47 -5.50
N ASP A 201 -26.38 6.72 -5.89
CA ASP A 201 -26.27 7.15 -7.28
C ASP A 201 -24.80 7.52 -7.52
N ILE A 202 -24.08 6.66 -8.25
CA ILE A 202 -22.64 6.76 -8.43
C ILE A 202 -22.30 7.25 -9.83
N GLU A 203 -21.47 8.27 -9.92
CA GLU A 203 -20.85 8.73 -11.16
C GLU A 203 -19.34 8.44 -11.14
N THR A 204 -18.83 7.89 -12.24
CA THR A 204 -17.42 7.50 -12.34
C THR A 204 -16.76 8.22 -13.52
N GLU A 205 -15.74 8.99 -13.25
CA GLU A 205 -14.87 9.57 -14.28
C GLU A 205 -13.77 8.57 -14.64
N ILE A 206 -13.80 8.04 -15.85
CA ILE A 206 -12.84 7.01 -16.30
C ILE A 206 -11.66 7.67 -17.01
N ALA A 207 -10.43 7.29 -16.61
CA ALA A 207 -9.22 7.76 -17.27
C ALA A 207 -9.16 7.28 -18.73
N PRO A 208 -8.62 8.09 -19.65
CA PRO A 208 -8.38 7.66 -21.04
C PRO A 208 -7.46 6.43 -21.13
N ASP A 209 -6.45 6.38 -20.26
CA ASP A 209 -5.51 5.25 -20.12
C ASP A 209 -5.58 4.71 -18.70
N ASP A 210 -5.62 3.40 -18.54
CA ASP A 210 -5.60 2.76 -17.21
C ASP A 210 -4.18 2.76 -16.62
N LEU A 211 -3.93 3.64 -15.65
CA LEU A 211 -2.64 3.80 -14.99
C LEU A 211 -2.54 3.08 -13.64
N ARG A 212 -3.56 2.31 -13.24
CA ARG A 212 -3.59 1.61 -11.94
C ARG A 212 -2.41 0.69 -11.74
N LEU A 213 -1.93 0.02 -12.80
CA LEU A 213 -0.76 -0.87 -12.73
C LEU A 213 0.57 -0.14 -12.52
N LEU A 214 0.64 1.17 -12.75
CA LEU A 214 1.82 1.97 -12.39
C LEU A 214 1.91 2.17 -10.87
N ARG A 215 0.80 2.03 -10.13
CA ARG A 215 0.71 2.12 -8.67
C ARG A 215 1.42 3.37 -8.14
N VAL A 216 0.94 4.51 -8.59
CA VAL A 216 1.47 5.82 -8.26
C VAL A 216 0.56 6.49 -7.25
N ASP A 217 1.14 6.86 -6.12
CA ASP A 217 0.50 7.67 -5.08
C ASP A 217 1.06 9.10 -5.14
N LEU A 218 0.22 10.08 -5.44
CA LEU A 218 0.63 11.48 -5.62
C LEU A 218 0.52 12.28 -4.32
N VAL A 219 1.08 11.76 -3.24
CA VAL A 219 1.09 12.38 -1.90
C VAL A 219 2.51 12.58 -1.37
N ALA A 220 2.74 13.67 -0.63
CA ALA A 220 4.01 13.92 0.06
C ALA A 220 4.00 13.21 1.43
N ARG A 221 4.13 11.89 1.40
CA ARG A 221 4.17 11.00 2.55
C ARG A 221 5.35 10.05 2.44
N GLY A 222 6.27 10.10 3.40
CA GLY A 222 7.52 9.39 3.33
C GLY A 222 8.44 9.84 2.20
N LYS A 223 9.68 9.41 2.25
CA LYS A 223 10.72 9.81 1.27
C LYS A 223 10.45 9.29 -0.14
N GLU A 224 10.00 8.05 -0.26
CA GLU A 224 9.75 7.39 -1.56
C GLU A 224 8.76 8.19 -2.42
N ARG A 225 7.57 8.50 -1.87
CA ARG A 225 6.50 9.23 -2.58
C ARG A 225 6.85 10.71 -2.78
N THR A 226 7.52 11.33 -1.82
CA THR A 226 7.97 12.72 -1.93
C THR A 226 9.01 12.91 -3.04
N LEU A 227 9.95 11.96 -3.19
CA LEU A 227 10.89 11.94 -4.31
C LEU A 227 10.17 11.74 -5.64
N LEU A 228 9.16 10.88 -5.69
CA LEU A 228 8.34 10.69 -6.89
C LEU A 228 7.64 11.99 -7.30
N LEU A 229 6.99 12.68 -6.37
CA LEU A 229 6.39 13.99 -6.64
C LEU A 229 7.42 14.97 -7.20
N LYS A 230 8.61 15.03 -6.60
CA LYS A 230 9.69 15.90 -7.06
C LYS A 230 10.12 15.55 -8.48
N HIS A 231 10.32 14.26 -8.80
CA HIS A 231 10.66 13.83 -10.16
C HIS A 231 9.58 14.26 -11.18
N ILE A 232 8.30 14.13 -10.83
CA ILE A 232 7.18 14.53 -11.70
C ILE A 232 7.17 16.05 -11.90
N ILE A 233 7.38 16.83 -10.84
CA ILE A 233 7.43 18.29 -10.89
C ILE A 233 8.61 18.74 -11.77
N ASP A 234 9.80 18.20 -11.55
CA ASP A 234 11.01 18.50 -12.31
C ASP A 234 10.87 18.12 -13.81
N ALA A 235 10.03 17.11 -14.12
CA ALA A 235 9.69 16.71 -15.47
C ALA A 235 8.59 17.56 -16.14
N GLY A 236 8.12 18.63 -15.48
CA GLY A 236 7.12 19.54 -16.04
C GLY A 236 5.69 19.32 -15.51
N GLY A 237 5.49 18.52 -14.45
CA GLY A 237 4.18 18.18 -13.91
C GLY A 237 3.35 19.33 -13.32
N GLU A 238 3.90 20.56 -13.27
CA GLU A 238 3.11 21.76 -12.96
C GLU A 238 2.37 22.33 -14.19
N VAL A 239 2.79 21.96 -15.40
CA VAL A 239 2.30 22.53 -16.67
C VAL A 239 1.69 21.43 -17.56
N ASP A 240 2.38 20.30 -17.70
CA ASP A 240 1.98 19.19 -18.55
C ASP A 240 1.03 18.23 -17.81
N PRO A 241 0.14 17.53 -18.51
CA PRO A 241 -0.73 16.52 -17.91
C PRO A 241 0.08 15.37 -17.27
N ILE A 242 -0.08 15.17 -15.97
CA ILE A 242 0.66 14.15 -15.21
C ILE A 242 0.48 12.74 -15.77
N PRO A 243 -0.74 12.27 -16.16
CA PRO A 243 -0.90 10.97 -16.79
C PRO A 243 0.02 10.76 -18.01
N GLU A 244 0.16 11.78 -18.85
CA GLU A 244 1.03 11.72 -20.02
C GLU A 244 2.52 11.68 -19.66
N ILE A 245 2.94 12.41 -18.61
CA ILE A 245 4.33 12.37 -18.10
C ILE A 245 4.65 10.95 -17.63
N LEU A 246 3.77 10.34 -16.84
CA LEU A 246 3.98 9.00 -16.29
C LEU A 246 4.09 7.92 -17.37
N VAL A 247 3.31 8.03 -18.44
CA VAL A 247 3.37 7.11 -19.57
C VAL A 247 4.64 7.32 -20.40
N ARG A 248 5.02 8.57 -20.66
CA ARG A 248 6.19 8.91 -21.47
C ARG A 248 7.53 8.71 -20.75
N GLN A 249 7.55 8.88 -19.42
CA GLN A 249 8.76 8.87 -18.59
C GLN A 249 8.64 7.93 -17.40
N PRO A 250 8.34 6.62 -17.58
CA PRO A 250 8.17 5.69 -16.47
C PRO A 250 9.44 5.50 -15.61
N ALA A 251 10.62 5.96 -16.10
CA ALA A 251 11.86 6.02 -15.32
C ALA A 251 11.71 6.82 -14.01
N LEU A 252 10.85 7.85 -14.01
CA LEU A 252 10.59 8.69 -12.84
C LEU A 252 10.02 7.91 -11.64
N LEU A 253 9.39 6.75 -11.90
CA LEU A 253 8.70 5.96 -10.88
C LEU A 253 9.65 5.20 -9.94
N ARG A 254 10.93 5.04 -10.31
CA ARG A 254 11.93 4.36 -9.47
C ARG A 254 12.66 5.37 -8.60
N THR A 255 12.37 5.36 -7.31
CA THR A 255 12.97 6.29 -6.33
C THR A 255 13.92 5.53 -5.38
N VAL A 256 13.49 5.28 -4.15
CA VAL A 256 14.21 4.49 -3.15
C VAL A 256 13.46 3.19 -2.86
N PRO A 257 14.13 2.13 -2.37
CA PRO A 257 13.42 0.89 -2.03
C PRO A 257 12.54 1.11 -0.80
N ALA A 258 11.28 0.67 -0.89
CA ALA A 258 10.30 0.78 0.21
C ALA A 258 9.97 -0.58 0.83
N PHE A 259 10.42 -1.67 0.22
CA PHE A 259 10.20 -3.03 0.70
C PHE A 259 11.48 -3.85 0.58
N ILE A 260 12.02 -4.32 1.70
CA ILE A 260 13.31 -5.02 1.72
C ILE A 260 13.15 -6.39 2.38
N TYR A 261 13.31 -7.44 1.60
CA TYR A 261 13.35 -8.81 2.10
C TYR A 261 14.76 -9.19 2.50
N ILE A 262 14.93 -9.73 3.72
CA ILE A 262 16.22 -10.16 4.25
C ILE A 262 16.13 -11.62 4.67
N GLN A 263 16.95 -12.46 4.11
CA GLN A 263 17.13 -13.84 4.57
C GLN A 263 17.92 -13.84 5.88
N ILE A 264 17.25 -14.11 6.99
CA ILE A 264 17.90 -14.13 8.30
C ILE A 264 18.32 -15.53 8.75
N HIS A 265 17.76 -16.59 8.15
CA HIS A 265 18.04 -17.97 8.48
C HIS A 265 17.94 -18.85 7.24
N SER A 266 18.78 -19.88 7.13
CA SER A 266 18.80 -20.75 5.95
C SER A 266 17.89 -21.96 6.06
N ALA A 267 17.70 -22.55 7.25
CA ALA A 267 16.90 -23.76 7.39
C ALA A 267 15.39 -23.49 7.36
N CYS A 268 14.64 -24.52 6.93
CA CYS A 268 13.19 -24.54 6.99
C CYS A 268 12.70 -25.94 7.36
N PRO A 269 11.72 -26.10 8.27
CA PRO A 269 11.22 -27.42 8.66
C PRO A 269 10.35 -28.05 7.57
N GLN A 270 9.92 -27.24 6.59
CA GLN A 270 9.03 -27.67 5.51
C GLN A 270 9.76 -27.87 4.18
N ARG A 271 9.12 -28.64 3.29
CA ARG A 271 9.58 -28.93 1.92
C ARG A 271 8.43 -28.71 0.93
N CYS A 272 7.90 -27.48 0.94
CA CYS A 272 6.72 -27.11 0.17
C CYS A 272 6.89 -27.44 -1.31
N SER A 273 5.85 -28.00 -1.93
CA SER A 273 5.90 -28.46 -3.33
C SER A 273 6.10 -27.32 -4.35
N TRP A 274 5.75 -26.10 -3.96
CA TRP A 274 5.92 -24.87 -4.75
C TRP A 274 7.01 -23.93 -4.22
N CYS A 275 7.92 -24.42 -3.39
CA CYS A 275 9.11 -23.67 -2.99
C CYS A 275 10.32 -24.22 -3.77
N PRO A 276 11.05 -23.38 -4.52
CA PRO A 276 12.23 -23.83 -5.25
C PRO A 276 13.46 -24.00 -4.33
N TYR A 277 13.49 -23.37 -3.19
CA TYR A 277 14.63 -23.32 -2.29
C TYR A 277 15.09 -24.70 -1.79
N PRO A 278 14.20 -25.64 -1.38
CA PRO A 278 14.62 -27.01 -1.02
C PRO A 278 15.26 -27.80 -2.17
N LYS A 279 14.99 -27.38 -3.42
CA LYS A 279 15.50 -28.03 -4.64
C LYS A 279 16.79 -27.38 -5.14
N ALA A 280 17.24 -26.27 -4.53
CA ALA A 280 18.44 -25.57 -4.93
C ALA A 280 19.70 -26.48 -4.79
N PRO A 281 20.62 -26.50 -5.80
CA PRO A 281 21.79 -27.36 -5.80
C PRO A 281 22.71 -27.18 -4.59
N SER A 282 22.77 -25.97 -4.03
CA SER A 282 23.60 -25.62 -2.87
C SER A 282 23.18 -26.32 -1.58
N LYS A 283 21.92 -26.83 -1.52
CA LYS A 283 21.32 -27.37 -0.29
C LYS A 283 21.45 -26.42 0.91
N ALA A 284 21.39 -25.11 0.67
CA ALA A 284 21.53 -24.09 1.71
C ALA A 284 20.51 -24.26 2.85
N ILE A 285 19.32 -24.78 2.54
CA ILE A 285 18.27 -25.10 3.50
C ILE A 285 18.69 -26.10 4.57
N ASP A 286 19.69 -26.96 4.30
CA ASP A 286 20.16 -27.99 5.22
C ASP A 286 21.33 -27.49 6.10
N ARG A 287 21.85 -26.27 5.89
CA ARG A 287 23.04 -25.75 6.59
C ARG A 287 22.75 -25.19 7.97
N ASN A 288 21.53 -24.78 8.27
CA ASN A 288 21.12 -24.20 9.56
C ASN A 288 21.96 -22.98 9.97
N GLU A 289 22.24 -22.10 9.02
CA GLU A 289 23.01 -20.87 9.21
C GLU A 289 22.09 -19.69 9.56
N SER A 290 22.55 -18.78 10.42
CA SER A 290 21.78 -17.61 10.86
C SER A 290 22.58 -16.33 10.66
N MET A 291 21.93 -15.24 10.30
CA MET A 291 22.50 -13.90 10.28
C MET A 291 22.67 -13.39 11.72
N SER A 292 23.81 -12.79 12.06
CA SER A 292 23.96 -12.20 13.37
C SER A 292 23.10 -10.93 13.55
N PRO A 293 22.66 -10.62 14.77
CA PRO A 293 21.96 -9.37 15.05
C PRO A 293 22.73 -8.11 14.67
N GLU A 294 24.08 -8.15 14.73
CA GLU A 294 24.97 -7.05 14.34
C GLU A 294 25.00 -6.86 12.82
N ALA A 295 25.02 -7.95 12.06
CA ALA A 295 24.94 -7.92 10.59
C ALA A 295 23.60 -7.32 10.14
N LEU A 296 22.49 -7.76 10.73
CA LEU A 296 21.17 -7.16 10.45
C LEU A 296 21.17 -5.67 10.80
N ALA A 297 21.69 -5.28 11.98
CA ALA A 297 21.72 -3.87 12.38
C ALA A 297 22.45 -3.00 11.36
N SER A 298 23.59 -3.47 10.84
CA SER A 298 24.36 -2.77 9.80
C SER A 298 23.56 -2.58 8.49
N ILE A 299 22.78 -3.59 8.09
CA ILE A 299 21.89 -3.49 6.92
C ILE A 299 20.79 -2.46 7.19
N LEU A 300 20.12 -2.54 8.36
CA LEU A 300 19.02 -1.65 8.70
C LEU A 300 19.45 -0.18 8.79
N ASP A 301 20.67 0.09 9.25
CA ASP A 301 21.22 1.46 9.30
C ASP A 301 21.40 2.03 7.89
N GLN A 302 21.86 1.21 6.93
CA GLN A 302 21.95 1.61 5.53
C GLN A 302 20.56 1.81 4.90
N VAL A 303 19.56 1.01 5.28
CA VAL A 303 18.18 1.18 4.82
C VAL A 303 17.59 2.50 5.31
N VAL A 304 17.77 2.83 6.60
CA VAL A 304 17.29 4.12 7.16
C VAL A 304 17.97 5.30 6.45
N GLU A 305 19.28 5.23 6.19
CA GLU A 305 19.98 6.29 5.46
C GLU A 305 19.41 6.47 4.03
N LEU A 306 19.15 5.36 3.34
CA LEU A 306 18.68 5.38 1.94
C LEU A 306 17.21 5.77 1.82
N SER A 307 16.34 5.12 2.59
CA SER A 307 14.87 5.14 2.40
C SER A 307 14.11 5.91 3.48
N GLU A 308 14.69 6.09 4.67
CA GLU A 308 14.05 6.63 5.89
C GLU A 308 12.94 5.71 6.41
N GLU A 309 12.02 5.28 5.54
CA GLU A 309 10.91 4.39 5.84
C GLU A 309 10.94 3.16 4.93
N ALA A 310 10.70 1.98 5.49
CA ALA A 310 10.59 0.74 4.72
C ALA A 310 9.91 -0.38 5.51
N VAL A 311 9.30 -1.31 4.79
CA VAL A 311 8.87 -2.61 5.33
C VAL A 311 10.03 -3.60 5.20
N ILE A 312 10.40 -4.23 6.31
CA ILE A 312 11.46 -5.24 6.37
C ILE A 312 10.84 -6.62 6.48
N GLY A 313 10.91 -7.39 5.39
CA GLY A 313 10.52 -8.80 5.38
C GLY A 313 11.66 -9.68 5.90
N LEU A 314 11.45 -10.37 7.01
CA LEU A 314 12.48 -11.22 7.65
C LEU A 314 12.44 -12.69 7.19
N SER A 315 11.92 -12.98 6.01
CA SER A 315 11.55 -14.33 5.59
C SER A 315 11.73 -14.59 4.09
N LEU A 316 12.73 -14.01 3.46
CA LEU A 316 12.97 -14.21 2.01
C LEU A 316 13.09 -15.70 1.64
N TRP A 317 13.98 -16.43 2.34
CA TRP A 317 14.17 -17.87 2.25
C TRP A 317 14.44 -18.43 3.64
N GLY A 318 14.07 -19.70 3.88
CA GLY A 318 14.18 -20.32 5.21
C GLY A 318 12.94 -20.06 6.08
N GLU A 319 13.05 -20.34 7.38
CA GLU A 319 11.95 -20.17 8.35
C GLU A 319 12.44 -19.28 9.52
N PRO A 320 11.82 -18.10 9.70
CA PRO A 320 12.20 -17.18 10.79
C PRO A 320 12.12 -17.78 12.19
N ALA A 321 11.16 -18.69 12.44
CA ALA A 321 10.98 -19.36 13.72
C ALA A 321 12.23 -20.13 14.19
N LEU A 322 13.09 -20.56 13.27
CA LEU A 322 14.30 -21.31 13.58
C LEU A 322 15.51 -20.42 13.92
N HIS A 323 15.38 -19.10 13.74
CA HIS A 323 16.46 -18.19 14.10
C HIS A 323 16.62 -18.10 15.63
N PRO A 324 17.80 -18.39 16.20
CA PRO A 324 17.98 -18.45 17.66
C PRO A 324 17.68 -17.13 18.36
N ASP A 325 17.93 -16.00 17.71
CA ASP A 325 17.76 -14.65 18.26
C ASP A 325 16.61 -13.87 17.60
N ILE A 326 15.55 -14.55 17.14
CA ILE A 326 14.46 -13.93 16.35
C ILE A 326 13.81 -12.73 17.06
N GLN A 327 13.63 -12.79 18.38
CA GLN A 327 13.13 -11.66 19.16
C GLN A 327 14.04 -10.44 19.03
N THR A 328 15.35 -10.62 19.12
CA THR A 328 16.34 -9.56 18.96
C THR A 328 16.32 -8.99 17.53
N MET A 329 16.20 -9.87 16.52
CA MET A 329 16.11 -9.46 15.12
C MET A 329 14.90 -8.54 14.88
N VAL A 330 13.72 -8.96 15.33
CA VAL A 330 12.49 -8.16 15.23
C VAL A 330 12.63 -6.84 16.00
N GLY A 331 13.16 -6.89 17.23
CA GLY A 331 13.40 -5.69 18.04
C GLY A 331 14.31 -4.68 17.35
N LYS A 332 15.35 -5.14 16.64
CA LYS A 332 16.24 -4.25 15.87
C LYS A 332 15.52 -3.55 14.70
N VAL A 333 14.56 -4.20 14.07
CA VAL A 333 13.75 -3.57 13.02
C VAL A 333 12.88 -2.49 13.63
N ILE A 334 11.99 -2.85 14.54
CA ILE A 334 10.96 -1.93 15.05
C ILE A 334 11.50 -0.83 15.99
N SER A 335 12.72 -0.96 16.49
CA SER A 335 13.38 0.12 17.24
C SER A 335 13.80 1.31 16.37
N ARG A 336 13.82 1.17 15.05
CA ARG A 336 14.09 2.27 14.11
C ARG A 336 12.80 2.93 13.66
N PRO A 337 12.60 4.24 13.88
CA PRO A 337 11.30 4.90 13.71
C PRO A 337 10.63 4.66 12.34
N GLY A 338 11.31 4.68 11.25
CA GLY A 338 10.73 4.51 9.90
C GLY A 338 10.55 3.06 9.45
N LEU A 339 10.99 2.06 10.23
CA LEU A 339 10.94 0.67 9.78
C LEU A 339 9.80 -0.11 10.45
N SER A 340 9.12 -0.94 9.68
CA SER A 340 8.16 -1.95 10.15
C SER A 340 8.62 -3.34 9.75
N ALA A 341 8.21 -4.37 10.50
CA ALA A 341 8.55 -5.75 10.22
C ALA A 341 7.37 -6.49 9.58
N MET A 342 7.64 -7.28 8.55
CA MET A 342 6.73 -8.28 8.03
C MET A 342 7.37 -9.66 8.21
N ILE A 343 6.64 -10.59 8.81
CA ILE A 343 7.13 -11.93 9.10
C ILE A 343 6.22 -12.94 8.39
N GLU A 344 6.70 -13.45 7.26
CA GLU A 344 6.08 -14.61 6.63
C GLU A 344 6.65 -15.88 7.27
N THR A 345 5.79 -16.80 7.67
CA THR A 345 6.19 -18.03 8.35
C THR A 345 5.31 -19.20 7.96
N SER A 346 5.87 -20.40 8.06
CA SER A 346 5.09 -21.64 8.00
C SER A 346 4.19 -21.85 9.21
N GLY A 347 4.42 -21.12 10.30
CA GLY A 347 3.80 -21.33 11.60
C GLY A 347 4.39 -22.50 12.40
N VAL A 348 5.40 -23.20 11.86
CA VAL A 348 6.06 -24.34 12.51
C VAL A 348 7.39 -23.90 13.11
N GLY A 349 7.68 -24.32 14.33
CA GLY A 349 8.92 -23.99 15.06
C GLY A 349 8.79 -22.82 16.04
N TRP A 350 7.63 -22.18 16.15
CA TRP A 350 7.44 -21.06 17.08
C TRP A 350 7.24 -21.53 18.52
N ASN A 351 7.99 -20.90 19.42
CA ASN A 351 7.79 -21.06 20.87
C ASN A 351 6.89 -19.93 21.39
N LEU A 352 5.86 -20.28 22.16
CA LEU A 352 4.91 -19.30 22.73
C LEU A 352 5.62 -18.22 23.56
N SER A 353 6.65 -18.59 24.34
CA SER A 353 7.41 -17.61 25.12
C SER A 353 8.17 -16.60 24.26
N VAL A 354 8.59 -16.99 23.06
CA VAL A 354 9.23 -16.09 22.08
C VAL A 354 8.19 -15.15 21.50
N LEU A 355 6.99 -15.65 21.18
CA LEU A 355 5.87 -14.81 20.70
C LEU A 355 5.44 -13.81 21.77
N ASP A 356 5.37 -14.23 23.06
CA ASP A 356 5.09 -13.32 24.18
C ASP A 356 6.17 -12.23 24.30
N ALA A 357 7.42 -12.61 24.17
CA ALA A 357 8.53 -11.67 24.23
C ALA A 357 8.56 -10.68 23.06
N ILE A 358 8.19 -11.11 21.86
CA ILE A 358 8.05 -10.21 20.70
C ILE A 358 6.86 -9.25 20.91
N ALA A 359 5.72 -9.75 21.37
CA ALA A 359 4.54 -8.93 21.63
C ALA A 359 4.75 -7.89 22.75
N ALA A 360 5.67 -8.15 23.67
CA ALA A 360 6.04 -7.23 24.73
C ALA A 360 7.02 -6.11 24.30
N LEU A 361 7.54 -6.15 23.07
CA LEU A 361 8.37 -5.06 22.55
C LEU A 361 7.51 -3.81 22.34
N GLU A 362 8.11 -2.64 22.60
CA GLU A 362 7.45 -1.36 22.37
C GLU A 362 7.06 -1.22 20.90
N THR A 363 5.84 -0.79 20.62
CA THR A 363 5.22 -0.64 19.29
C THR A 363 5.07 -1.94 18.48
N ALA A 364 5.28 -3.11 19.05
CA ALA A 364 5.22 -4.40 18.33
C ALA A 364 3.85 -4.62 17.65
N THR A 365 2.76 -4.33 18.37
CA THR A 365 1.39 -4.51 17.87
C THR A 365 0.99 -3.53 16.76
N GLU A 366 1.77 -2.49 16.53
CA GLU A 366 1.50 -1.46 15.51
C GLU A 366 2.42 -1.59 14.29
N ARG A 367 3.58 -2.26 14.47
CA ARG A 367 4.67 -2.24 13.49
C ARG A 367 5.10 -3.62 13.01
N ILE A 368 4.39 -4.68 13.39
CA ILE A 368 4.67 -6.05 12.93
C ILE A 368 3.43 -6.61 12.25
N GLU A 369 3.60 -7.01 11.00
CA GLU A 369 2.61 -7.78 10.24
C GLU A 369 3.04 -9.24 10.16
N TRP A 370 2.09 -10.15 10.40
CA TRP A 370 2.30 -11.58 10.36
C TRP A 370 1.53 -12.22 9.23
N ILE A 371 2.22 -13.08 8.46
CA ILE A 371 1.60 -13.88 7.42
C ILE A 371 1.94 -15.34 7.67
N VAL A 372 0.94 -16.15 7.95
CA VAL A 372 1.12 -17.59 8.16
C VAL A 372 0.65 -18.34 6.92
N SER A 373 1.59 -18.97 6.24
CA SER A 373 1.33 -19.76 5.03
C SER A 373 0.78 -21.14 5.41
N LEU A 374 -0.47 -21.40 5.07
CA LEU A 374 -1.16 -22.67 5.35
C LEU A 374 -1.46 -23.49 4.08
N ASP A 375 -1.88 -22.82 3.00
CA ASP A 375 -2.09 -23.36 1.65
C ASP A 375 -3.21 -24.42 1.50
N ALA A 376 -3.75 -24.92 2.60
CA ALA A 376 -4.75 -25.96 2.59
C ALA A 376 -5.73 -25.83 3.77
N PHE A 377 -6.94 -26.35 3.58
CA PHE A 377 -7.93 -26.48 4.64
C PHE A 377 -7.89 -27.87 5.28
N GLU A 378 -7.67 -28.91 4.47
CA GLU A 378 -7.66 -30.31 4.90
C GLU A 378 -6.24 -30.76 5.26
N VAL A 379 -6.12 -31.63 6.29
CA VAL A 379 -4.83 -32.14 6.79
C VAL A 379 -4.05 -32.89 5.70
N ASP A 380 -4.73 -33.69 4.89
CA ASP A 380 -4.07 -34.47 3.84
C ASP A 380 -3.57 -33.59 2.70
N SER A 381 -4.29 -32.52 2.36
CA SER A 381 -3.84 -31.50 1.41
C SER A 381 -2.64 -30.73 1.96
N TYR A 382 -2.69 -30.30 3.22
CA TYR A 382 -1.56 -29.63 3.88
C TYR A 382 -0.30 -30.51 3.84
N ARG A 383 -0.43 -31.78 4.27
CA ARG A 383 0.70 -32.74 4.26
C ARG A 383 1.30 -32.91 2.86
N ARG A 384 0.46 -33.00 1.85
CA ARG A 384 0.89 -33.14 0.44
C ARG A 384 1.63 -31.89 -0.05
N PHE A 385 1.20 -30.71 0.36
CA PHE A 385 1.72 -29.44 -0.16
C PHE A 385 2.91 -28.94 0.63
N ARG A 386 2.86 -29.05 1.96
CA ARG A 386 3.86 -28.45 2.86
C ARG A 386 4.65 -29.46 3.68
N GLY A 387 4.11 -30.65 3.90
CA GLY A 387 4.65 -31.66 4.81
C GLY A 387 3.87 -31.71 6.13
N GLU A 388 4.50 -32.13 7.19
CA GLU A 388 3.88 -32.20 8.53
C GLU A 388 3.83 -30.83 9.22
N GLY A 389 3.05 -30.71 10.32
CA GLY A 389 3.03 -29.53 11.20
C GLY A 389 1.77 -28.67 11.12
N MET A 390 0.69 -29.14 10.50
CA MET A 390 -0.55 -28.34 10.38
C MET A 390 -1.12 -27.92 11.74
N GLU A 391 -1.16 -28.84 12.73
CA GLU A 391 -1.68 -28.53 14.06
C GLU A 391 -0.87 -27.44 14.76
N GLU A 392 0.44 -27.50 14.63
CA GLU A 392 1.37 -26.50 15.17
C GLU A 392 1.17 -25.14 14.47
N ALA A 393 1.08 -25.13 13.14
CA ALA A 393 0.81 -23.90 12.37
C ALA A 393 -0.53 -23.26 12.77
N LEU A 394 -1.60 -24.06 12.94
CA LEU A 394 -2.90 -23.57 13.42
C LEU A 394 -2.84 -23.03 14.85
N ALA A 395 -2.04 -23.66 15.73
CA ALA A 395 -1.82 -23.17 17.09
C ALA A 395 -1.08 -21.82 17.07
N THR A 396 -0.09 -21.69 16.19
CA THR A 396 0.66 -20.45 15.98
C THR A 396 -0.26 -19.32 15.48
N VAL A 397 -1.14 -19.57 14.51
CA VAL A 397 -2.11 -18.55 14.05
C VAL A 397 -2.97 -18.05 15.20
N ARG A 398 -3.50 -18.96 16.04
CA ARG A 398 -4.33 -18.56 17.19
C ARG A 398 -3.52 -17.72 18.19
N ALA A 399 -2.30 -18.17 18.50
CA ALA A 399 -1.41 -17.48 19.42
C ALA A 399 -1.04 -16.06 18.92
N LEU A 400 -0.81 -15.92 17.61
CA LEU A 400 -0.53 -14.63 16.98
C LEU A 400 -1.77 -13.73 16.97
N ALA A 401 -2.94 -14.24 16.60
CA ALA A 401 -4.18 -13.45 16.55
C ALA A 401 -4.59 -12.88 17.92
N GLU A 402 -4.25 -13.60 19.02
CA GLU A 402 -4.45 -13.11 20.38
C GLU A 402 -3.50 -11.96 20.74
N ARG A 403 -2.25 -12.01 20.26
CA ARG A 403 -1.17 -11.05 20.60
C ARG A 403 -1.12 -9.84 19.68
N PHE A 404 -1.47 -10.04 18.42
CA PHE A 404 -1.40 -9.04 17.34
C PHE A 404 -2.76 -8.90 16.64
N PRO A 405 -3.81 -8.47 17.34
CA PRO A 405 -5.16 -8.40 16.78
C PRO A 405 -5.22 -7.41 15.61
N GLY A 406 -5.66 -7.90 14.44
CA GLY A 406 -5.71 -7.11 13.20
C GLY A 406 -4.45 -7.14 12.34
N HIS A 407 -3.34 -7.70 12.85
CA HIS A 407 -2.04 -7.74 12.17
C HIS A 407 -1.62 -9.17 11.78
N VAL A 408 -2.57 -10.10 11.71
CA VAL A 408 -2.32 -11.50 11.34
C VAL A 408 -3.15 -11.88 10.13
N ARG A 409 -2.48 -12.41 9.14
CA ARG A 409 -3.08 -12.95 7.92
C ARG A 409 -2.70 -14.41 7.73
N VAL A 410 -3.62 -15.19 7.19
CA VAL A 410 -3.31 -16.52 6.70
C VAL A 410 -3.25 -16.51 5.18
N GLN A 411 -2.30 -17.25 4.63
CA GLN A 411 -2.05 -17.25 3.19
C GLN A 411 -2.24 -18.64 2.59
N ALA A 412 -2.79 -18.68 1.38
CA ALA A 412 -2.80 -19.85 0.53
C ALA A 412 -2.38 -19.49 -0.89
N VAL A 413 -1.45 -20.26 -1.45
CA VAL A 413 -1.08 -20.18 -2.86
C VAL A 413 -2.11 -20.92 -3.68
N ARG A 414 -2.75 -20.25 -4.64
CA ARG A 414 -3.79 -20.82 -5.50
C ARG A 414 -3.18 -21.67 -6.61
N THR A 415 -3.46 -22.96 -6.57
CA THR A 415 -3.03 -23.95 -7.58
C THR A 415 -4.22 -24.77 -8.05
N LYS A 416 -4.05 -25.51 -9.17
CA LYS A 416 -5.09 -26.45 -9.65
C LYS A 416 -5.44 -27.52 -8.63
N GLU A 417 -4.49 -27.89 -7.78
CA GLU A 417 -4.63 -28.96 -6.82
C GLU A 417 -5.42 -28.58 -5.57
N ASN A 418 -5.45 -27.28 -5.18
CA ASN A 418 -6.18 -26.81 -4.00
C ASN A 418 -7.39 -25.91 -4.31
N GLU A 419 -7.65 -25.61 -5.57
CA GLU A 419 -8.74 -24.70 -6.00
C GLU A 419 -10.09 -25.03 -5.35
N ALA A 420 -10.42 -26.33 -5.25
CA ALA A 420 -11.72 -26.77 -4.74
C ALA A 420 -11.91 -26.51 -3.22
N GLU A 421 -10.84 -26.37 -2.45
CA GLU A 421 -10.90 -26.14 -1.00
C GLU A 421 -10.67 -24.67 -0.58
N LEU A 422 -10.26 -23.79 -1.50
CA LEU A 422 -9.95 -22.40 -1.18
C LEU A 422 -11.14 -21.58 -0.69
N GLU A 423 -12.35 -21.84 -1.20
CA GLU A 423 -13.55 -21.16 -0.70
C GLU A 423 -13.84 -21.54 0.75
N GLN A 424 -13.69 -22.83 1.11
CA GLN A 424 -13.86 -23.31 2.48
C GLN A 424 -12.79 -22.73 3.40
N PHE A 425 -11.53 -22.69 2.94
CA PHE A 425 -10.42 -22.04 3.63
C PHE A 425 -10.73 -20.56 3.93
N TYR A 426 -11.15 -19.80 2.91
CA TYR A 426 -11.49 -18.39 3.05
C TYR A 426 -12.63 -18.16 4.06
N ARG A 427 -13.75 -18.89 3.91
CA ARG A 427 -14.92 -18.77 4.78
C ARG A 427 -14.61 -19.15 6.23
N PHE A 428 -13.76 -20.14 6.44
CA PHE A 428 -13.35 -20.56 7.78
C PHE A 428 -12.59 -19.45 8.51
N TRP A 429 -11.56 -18.90 7.88
CA TRP A 429 -10.72 -17.88 8.50
C TRP A 429 -11.44 -16.54 8.67
N LYS A 430 -12.30 -16.16 7.74
CA LYS A 430 -13.17 -14.98 7.90
C LYS A 430 -14.08 -15.08 9.13
N LYS A 431 -14.62 -16.27 9.43
CA LYS A 431 -15.40 -16.50 10.68
C LYS A 431 -14.56 -16.37 11.95
N GLN A 432 -13.26 -16.64 11.85
CA GLN A 432 -12.29 -16.46 12.95
C GLN A 432 -11.80 -15.01 13.07
N ASN A 433 -12.28 -14.11 12.22
CA ASN A 433 -11.82 -12.72 12.14
C ASN A 433 -10.31 -12.60 11.85
N VAL A 434 -9.78 -13.52 11.04
CA VAL A 434 -8.42 -13.50 10.51
C VAL A 434 -8.50 -13.18 9.01
N GLU A 435 -7.67 -12.27 8.56
CA GLU A 435 -7.60 -11.91 7.15
C GLU A 435 -6.97 -13.03 6.33
N VAL A 436 -7.42 -13.14 5.08
CA VAL A 436 -7.00 -14.23 4.17
C VAL A 436 -6.40 -13.65 2.92
N ILE A 437 -5.21 -14.13 2.58
CA ILE A 437 -4.53 -13.85 1.32
C ILE A 437 -4.62 -15.10 0.44
N ILE A 438 -5.20 -14.96 -0.75
CA ILE A 438 -5.12 -15.97 -1.80
C ILE A 438 -4.10 -15.49 -2.83
N GLN A 439 -2.89 -16.01 -2.73
CA GLN A 439 -1.76 -15.61 -3.57
C GLN A 439 -1.79 -16.35 -4.90
N LYS A 440 -1.44 -15.66 -5.99
CA LYS A 440 -1.17 -16.28 -7.28
C LYS A 440 0.00 -17.26 -7.17
N TYR A 441 -0.09 -18.41 -7.86
CA TYR A 441 1.04 -19.32 -7.99
C TYR A 441 2.19 -18.66 -8.76
N ASP A 442 3.39 -18.77 -8.21
CA ASP A 442 4.64 -18.34 -8.80
C ASP A 442 5.48 -19.56 -9.21
N ASN A 443 5.87 -19.66 -10.46
CA ASN A 443 6.73 -20.73 -10.95
C ASN A 443 8.23 -20.40 -10.87
N PHE A 444 8.57 -19.26 -10.26
CA PHE A 444 9.93 -18.76 -10.10
C PHE A 444 10.70 -18.74 -11.42
N ALA A 445 10.15 -18.01 -12.41
CA ALA A 445 10.70 -17.87 -13.75
C ALA A 445 11.06 -19.22 -14.43
N GLY A 446 10.26 -20.24 -14.16
CA GLY A 446 10.40 -21.59 -14.72
C GLY A 446 11.25 -22.56 -13.88
N ALA A 447 11.69 -22.17 -12.67
CA ALA A 447 12.36 -23.09 -11.75
C ALA A 447 11.43 -24.21 -11.22
N LEU A 448 10.12 -23.96 -11.24
CA LEU A 448 9.07 -24.91 -10.88
C LEU A 448 8.15 -25.20 -12.07
N GLU A 449 7.49 -26.37 -12.01
CA GLU A 449 6.45 -26.73 -12.97
C GLU A 449 5.26 -25.76 -12.90
N GLU A 450 4.60 -25.56 -14.05
CA GLU A 450 3.44 -24.69 -14.16
C GLU A 450 2.19 -25.31 -13.50
N ARG A 451 1.65 -24.67 -12.46
CA ARG A 451 0.48 -25.10 -11.69
C ARG A 451 -0.61 -24.04 -11.55
N LYS A 452 -0.44 -22.89 -12.21
CA LYS A 452 -1.43 -21.81 -12.11
C LYS A 452 -2.80 -22.26 -12.67
N VAL A 453 -3.86 -21.79 -12.03
CA VAL A 453 -5.24 -22.11 -12.42
C VAL A 453 -5.61 -21.38 -13.69
N THR A 454 -5.27 -20.09 -13.75
CA THR A 454 -5.54 -19.23 -14.89
C THR A 454 -4.45 -18.17 -15.03
N ASP A 455 -4.25 -17.70 -16.24
CA ASP A 455 -3.38 -16.56 -16.50
C ASP A 455 -4.17 -15.25 -16.30
N LEU A 456 -3.74 -14.44 -15.35
CA LEU A 456 -4.30 -13.13 -15.05
C LEU A 456 -3.35 -12.00 -15.47
N SER A 457 -2.34 -12.32 -16.26
CA SER A 457 -1.35 -11.34 -16.70
C SER A 457 -2.04 -10.23 -17.52
N PRO A 458 -1.73 -8.96 -17.23
CA PRO A 458 -2.24 -7.84 -18.02
C PRO A 458 -1.85 -7.96 -19.50
N VAL A 459 -2.74 -7.54 -20.39
CA VAL A 459 -2.50 -7.53 -21.85
C VAL A 459 -1.29 -6.65 -22.20
N VAL A 460 -1.13 -5.54 -21.48
CA VAL A 460 0.04 -4.64 -21.60
C VAL A 460 0.99 -4.94 -20.47
N ARG A 461 2.24 -5.22 -20.79
CA ARG A 461 3.29 -5.46 -19.81
C ARG A 461 3.96 -4.15 -19.43
N PHE A 462 3.69 -3.67 -18.22
CA PHE A 462 4.38 -2.53 -17.62
C PHE A 462 5.76 -2.95 -17.05
N PRO A 463 6.66 -1.99 -16.79
CA PRO A 463 7.88 -2.26 -16.04
C PRO A 463 7.58 -2.94 -14.71
N CYS A 464 8.42 -3.89 -14.33
CA CYS A 464 8.20 -4.72 -13.16
C CYS A 464 8.09 -3.88 -11.87
N TRP A 465 7.03 -4.12 -11.11
CA TRP A 465 6.76 -3.48 -9.83
C TRP A 465 7.88 -3.73 -8.81
N HIS A 466 8.39 -4.96 -8.74
CA HIS A 466 9.45 -5.34 -7.82
C HIS A 466 10.76 -4.60 -8.09
N LEU A 467 11.14 -4.41 -9.36
CA LEU A 467 12.34 -3.65 -9.73
C LEU A 467 12.23 -2.15 -9.38
N LYS A 468 11.01 -1.65 -9.28
CA LYS A 468 10.74 -0.26 -8.91
C LYS A 468 10.91 -0.02 -7.41
N ARG A 469 10.57 -1.00 -6.55
CA ARG A 469 10.33 -0.81 -5.11
C ARG A 469 11.08 -1.77 -4.21
N ASP A 470 11.24 -3.03 -4.64
CA ASP A 470 11.66 -4.11 -3.76
C ASP A 470 13.17 -4.35 -3.85
N LEU A 471 13.77 -4.70 -2.71
CA LEU A 471 15.15 -5.13 -2.59
C LEU A 471 15.20 -6.46 -1.83
N HIS A 472 16.13 -7.32 -2.20
CA HIS A 472 16.30 -8.64 -1.60
C HIS A 472 17.74 -8.81 -1.14
N ILE A 473 17.96 -9.36 0.05
CA ILE A 473 19.30 -9.55 0.63
C ILE A 473 19.40 -10.98 1.14
N PHE A 474 20.36 -11.74 0.63
CA PHE A 474 20.63 -13.09 1.09
C PHE A 474 21.39 -13.10 2.40
N LEU A 475 21.48 -14.28 3.01
CA LEU A 475 22.11 -14.49 4.30
C LEU A 475 23.59 -14.04 4.34
N ASP A 476 24.30 -14.17 3.23
CA ASP A 476 25.71 -13.78 3.05
C ASP A 476 25.90 -12.30 2.65
N GLY A 477 24.81 -11.51 2.63
CA GLY A 477 24.81 -10.11 2.24
C GLY A 477 24.70 -9.88 0.73
N SER A 478 24.69 -10.90 -0.09
CA SER A 478 24.50 -10.77 -1.54
C SER A 478 23.12 -10.24 -1.87
N VAL A 479 23.04 -9.32 -2.81
CA VAL A 479 21.79 -8.67 -3.25
C VAL A 479 21.43 -9.17 -4.65
N PRO A 480 20.45 -10.06 -4.78
CA PRO A 480 19.97 -10.49 -6.09
C PRO A 480 19.12 -9.40 -6.76
N LEU A 481 18.98 -9.51 -8.06
CA LEU A 481 18.15 -8.61 -8.88
C LEU A 481 16.69 -8.57 -8.40
N CYS A 482 16.13 -9.73 -8.02
CA CYS A 482 14.78 -9.89 -7.48
C CYS A 482 14.62 -11.25 -6.75
N LYS A 483 13.44 -11.52 -6.20
CA LYS A 483 13.10 -12.77 -5.50
C LYS A 483 13.18 -14.04 -6.37
N GLU A 484 13.10 -13.89 -7.69
CA GLU A 484 13.19 -15.03 -8.62
C GLU A 484 14.58 -15.68 -8.66
N ILE A 485 15.59 -15.01 -8.11
CA ILE A 485 16.95 -15.54 -7.99
C ILE A 485 17.06 -16.34 -6.70
N ILE A 486 17.31 -17.64 -6.82
CA ILE A 486 17.34 -18.57 -5.70
C ILE A 486 18.78 -18.71 -5.18
N PRO A 487 19.02 -18.60 -3.86
CA PRO A 487 20.37 -18.74 -3.30
C PRO A 487 21.00 -20.08 -3.67
N GLY A 488 22.23 -20.03 -4.21
CA GLY A 488 22.99 -21.23 -4.60
C GLY A 488 22.47 -21.96 -5.83
N SER A 489 21.64 -21.32 -6.63
CA SER A 489 21.27 -21.79 -7.97
C SER A 489 22.31 -21.37 -9.02
N GLU A 490 22.33 -22.05 -10.17
CA GLU A 490 23.20 -21.69 -11.32
C GLU A 490 22.89 -20.30 -11.89
N SER A 491 21.71 -19.75 -11.58
CA SER A 491 21.30 -18.42 -12.02
C SER A 491 22.12 -17.28 -11.41
N ILE A 492 22.79 -17.50 -10.27
CA ILE A 492 23.66 -16.51 -9.63
C ILE A 492 24.86 -16.16 -10.50
N ASP A 493 25.41 -17.11 -11.27
CA ASP A 493 26.57 -16.92 -12.13
C ASP A 493 26.27 -16.13 -13.41
N GLN A 494 25.01 -15.75 -13.66
CA GLN A 494 24.55 -15.08 -14.89
C GLN A 494 24.45 -13.55 -14.75
N GLY A 495 25.17 -12.92 -13.83
CA GLY A 495 25.14 -11.48 -13.62
C GLY A 495 23.83 -10.98 -13.02
N THR A 496 23.18 -11.82 -12.20
CA THR A 496 21.92 -11.52 -11.54
C THR A 496 22.09 -10.99 -10.11
N LEU A 497 23.32 -10.84 -9.63
CA LEU A 497 23.65 -10.17 -8.37
C LEU A 497 23.99 -8.70 -8.63
N LEU A 498 23.42 -7.82 -7.83
CA LEU A 498 23.66 -6.37 -7.85
C LEU A 498 24.87 -5.96 -7.01
N GLY A 499 25.26 -6.77 -6.04
CA GLY A 499 26.38 -6.50 -5.15
C GLY A 499 26.27 -7.22 -3.81
N ASN A 500 27.04 -6.77 -2.80
CA ASN A 500 27.00 -7.31 -1.45
C ASN A 500 26.97 -6.16 -0.41
N VAL A 501 25.97 -6.15 0.47
CA VAL A 501 25.74 -5.06 1.46
C VAL A 501 26.80 -5.00 2.57
N PHE A 502 27.61 -6.05 2.73
CA PHE A 502 28.73 -6.08 3.68
C PHE A 502 30.04 -5.55 3.06
N GLU A 503 30.09 -5.39 1.73
CA GLU A 503 31.28 -4.96 0.99
C GLU A 503 31.18 -3.54 0.46
N GLU A 504 29.94 -3.07 0.22
CA GLU A 504 29.69 -1.78 -0.40
C GLU A 504 28.35 -1.14 0.02
N PRO A 505 28.18 0.18 -0.13
CA PRO A 505 26.97 0.89 0.30
C PRO A 505 25.71 0.43 -0.44
N LEU A 506 24.62 0.21 0.28
CA LEU A 506 23.32 -0.22 -0.25
C LEU A 506 22.78 0.74 -1.34
N LYS A 507 23.03 2.04 -1.24
CA LYS A 507 22.65 3.05 -2.24
C LYS A 507 23.27 2.79 -3.61
N ASP A 508 24.52 2.32 -3.64
CA ASP A 508 25.25 2.06 -4.90
C ASP A 508 24.75 0.74 -5.52
N ILE A 509 24.43 -0.24 -4.69
CA ILE A 509 23.78 -1.48 -5.10
C ILE A 509 22.39 -1.19 -5.69
N TRP A 510 21.56 -0.39 -4.99
CA TRP A 510 20.23 0.00 -5.48
C TRP A 510 20.31 0.70 -6.84
N LYS A 511 21.29 1.60 -7.01
CA LYS A 511 21.50 2.31 -8.27
C LYS A 511 21.80 1.36 -9.43
N ARG A 512 22.58 0.30 -9.23
CA ARG A 512 22.86 -0.70 -10.29
C ARG A 512 21.61 -1.44 -10.79
N GLY A 513 20.61 -1.63 -9.95
CA GLY A 513 19.32 -2.19 -10.35
C GLY A 513 18.52 -1.31 -11.33
N GLU A 514 18.88 -0.02 -11.45
CA GLU A 514 18.21 0.92 -12.36
C GLU A 514 18.31 0.48 -13.83
N GLU A 515 19.47 -0.03 -14.27
CA GLU A 515 19.64 -0.47 -15.67
C GLU A 515 18.64 -1.57 -16.05
N ARG A 516 18.34 -2.51 -15.16
CA ARG A 516 17.31 -3.53 -15.42
C ARG A 516 15.91 -2.92 -15.49
N TYR A 517 15.62 -1.93 -14.66
CA TYR A 517 14.35 -1.22 -14.71
C TYR A 517 14.20 -0.43 -16.02
N LEU A 518 15.26 0.26 -16.46
CA LEU A 518 15.30 0.96 -17.75
C LEU A 518 15.20 -0.02 -18.95
N ALA A 519 15.78 -1.21 -18.84
CA ALA A 519 15.60 -2.26 -19.84
C ALA A 519 14.14 -2.67 -19.97
N HIS A 520 13.40 -2.80 -18.83
CA HIS A 520 11.96 -3.07 -18.85
C HIS A 520 11.14 -1.96 -19.52
N ILE A 521 11.55 -0.70 -19.39
CA ILE A 521 10.92 0.43 -20.10
C ILE A 521 11.12 0.31 -21.62
N ARG A 522 12.29 -0.19 -22.04
CA ARG A 522 12.59 -0.47 -23.46
C ARG A 522 12.00 -1.80 -23.96
N GLN A 523 11.27 -2.54 -23.10
CA GLN A 523 10.72 -3.87 -23.36
C GLN A 523 11.81 -4.94 -23.63
N GLU A 524 12.96 -4.79 -23.00
CA GLU A 524 14.11 -5.69 -23.03
C GLU A 524 14.11 -6.52 -21.75
N TRP A 525 13.64 -7.77 -21.82
CA TRP A 525 13.33 -8.50 -20.58
C TRP A 525 14.56 -9.25 -20.02
N GLY A 526 15.24 -10.05 -20.78
CA GLY A 526 16.36 -10.87 -20.32
C GLY A 526 16.04 -11.75 -19.09
N TYR A 527 16.94 -12.68 -18.77
CA TYR A 527 16.75 -13.57 -17.61
C TYR A 527 16.78 -12.81 -16.26
N PRO A 528 15.93 -13.14 -15.27
CA PRO A 528 14.83 -14.13 -15.25
C PRO A 528 13.50 -13.58 -15.80
N CYS A 529 13.46 -12.31 -16.18
CA CYS A 529 12.23 -11.56 -16.46
C CYS A 529 11.51 -12.04 -17.72
N GLU A 530 12.19 -12.67 -18.67
CA GLU A 530 11.60 -13.12 -19.94
C GLU A 530 10.44 -14.09 -19.74
N GLY A 531 10.60 -15.07 -18.83
CA GLY A 531 9.58 -16.06 -18.51
C GLY A 531 8.76 -15.75 -17.25
N CYS A 532 9.01 -14.61 -16.59
CA CYS A 532 8.40 -14.24 -15.33
C CYS A 532 7.05 -13.57 -15.54
N ASP A 533 6.03 -13.96 -14.78
CA ASP A 533 4.71 -13.36 -14.73
C ASP A 533 4.40 -12.66 -13.38
N GLU A 534 5.44 -12.42 -12.55
CA GLU A 534 5.32 -11.72 -11.27
C GLU A 534 5.40 -10.18 -11.39
N TYR A 535 5.71 -9.64 -12.57
CA TYR A 535 5.92 -8.20 -12.79
C TYR A 535 4.74 -7.29 -12.39
N TYR A 536 3.52 -7.83 -12.36
CA TYR A 536 2.29 -7.10 -11.99
C TYR A 536 1.77 -7.47 -10.60
N THR A 537 2.25 -8.55 -10.01
CA THR A 537 1.83 -8.98 -8.67
C THR A 537 2.40 -8.05 -7.61
N PHE A 538 1.80 -8.08 -6.45
CA PHE A 538 2.23 -7.22 -5.38
C PHE A 538 1.87 -7.88 -4.05
N ASN A 539 2.85 -7.89 -3.19
CA ASN A 539 2.70 -8.40 -1.85
C ASN A 539 2.65 -7.17 -0.93
N PHE A 540 1.41 -6.70 -0.62
CA PHE A 540 1.10 -5.59 0.32
C PHE A 540 1.43 -4.18 -0.09
#